data_2a79a7226902e3e770eff6d395913051
#
_entry.id   2a79a7226902e3e770eff6d395913051
#
_cell.length_a   1.000
_cell.length_b   1.000
_cell.length_c   1.000
_cell.angle_alpha   90.00
_cell.angle_beta   90.00
_cell.angle_gamma   90.00
#
_symmetry.space_group_name_H-M   'P 1'
#
loop_
_entity.id
_entity.type
_entity.pdbx_description
1 polymer ?
#
loop_
_entity_poly.entity_id
_entity_poly.type
_entity_poly.pdbx_seq_one_letter_code
_entity_poly.pdbx_strand_id
1 'polypeptide(L)'
;MSENLFGLTVAADKGLDDLQCQRLLSENRRYQEVMLQYRCALKALENRLEILNEEFSLQHDRNPIESMKSRLKSPSSIMNKMQKRGLSLDFPTMQANIMDIAGVRVICSFEEERNMAFR
;
A
#
# COMPACT_ATOMS: atom_id res chain seq x y z
N MET A 1 6.60 26.97 -4.40
CA MET A 1 5.85 26.73 -3.16
C MET A 1 5.30 25.32 -3.19
N SER A 2 5.72 24.49 -2.26
CA SER A 2 5.23 23.11 -2.23
C SER A 2 3.78 23.10 -1.75
N GLU A 3 2.96 22.37 -2.48
CA GLU A 3 1.57 22.19 -2.14
C GLU A 3 1.47 21.19 -0.99
N ASN A 4 0.79 21.56 0.08
CA ASN A 4 0.57 20.64 1.19
C ASN A 4 -0.27 19.46 0.74
N LEU A 5 -0.08 18.33 1.40
CA LEU A 5 -0.85 17.12 1.14
C LEU A 5 -2.36 17.35 1.25
N PHE A 6 -2.75 18.27 2.09
CA PHE A 6 -4.16 18.58 2.35
C PHE A 6 -4.65 19.81 1.60
N GLY A 7 -3.78 20.51 0.86
CA GLY A 7 -4.13 21.80 0.29
C GLY A 7 -4.31 22.90 1.32
N LEU A 8 -3.94 22.64 2.57
CA LEU A 8 -4.06 23.56 3.68
C LEU A 8 -2.76 23.58 4.47
N THR A 9 -2.49 24.70 5.13
CA THR A 9 -1.36 24.79 6.05
C THR A 9 -1.76 24.11 7.36
N VAL A 10 -1.08 23.00 7.65
CA VAL A 10 -1.33 22.26 8.88
C VAL A 10 -0.17 22.54 9.83
N ALA A 11 -0.51 22.93 11.06
CA ALA A 11 0.50 23.11 12.09
C ALA A 11 1.03 21.74 12.49
N ALA A 12 2.31 21.50 12.19
CA ALA A 12 2.92 20.17 12.34
C ALA A 12 3.02 19.71 13.79
N ASP A 13 2.95 20.63 14.72
CA ASP A 13 3.09 20.34 16.15
C ASP A 13 1.78 19.96 16.83
N LYS A 14 0.66 20.11 16.14
CA LYS A 14 -0.63 19.79 16.73
C LYS A 14 -1.04 18.38 16.32
N GLY A 15 -1.23 17.53 17.31
CA GLY A 15 -1.73 16.19 17.04
C GLY A 15 -3.12 16.26 16.44
N LEU A 16 -3.24 15.76 15.23
CA LEU A 16 -4.54 15.58 14.60
C LEU A 16 -5.04 14.19 14.96
N ASP A 17 -6.32 14.07 15.33
CA ASP A 17 -6.89 12.76 15.55
C ASP A 17 -7.09 12.04 14.20
N ASP A 18 -7.39 10.76 14.27
CA ASP A 18 -7.53 9.93 13.05
C ASP A 18 -8.64 10.45 12.15
N LEU A 19 -9.73 10.92 12.73
CA LEU A 19 -10.86 11.42 11.96
C LEU A 19 -10.49 12.70 11.20
N GLN A 20 -9.76 13.60 11.85
CA GLN A 20 -9.31 14.83 11.22
C GLN A 20 -8.32 14.53 10.09
N CYS A 21 -7.39 13.61 10.31
CA CYS A 21 -6.45 13.21 9.29
C CYS A 21 -7.16 12.62 8.08
N GLN A 22 -8.11 11.73 8.31
CA GLN A 22 -8.86 11.11 7.23
C GLN A 22 -9.66 12.14 6.43
N ARG A 23 -10.27 13.10 7.13
CA ARG A 23 -11.06 14.13 6.46
C ARG A 23 -10.18 15.01 5.57
N LEU A 24 -9.05 15.46 6.11
CA LEU A 24 -8.15 16.35 5.38
C LEU A 24 -7.57 15.64 4.15
N LEU A 25 -7.12 14.40 4.33
CA LEU A 25 -6.55 13.63 3.22
C LEU A 25 -7.60 13.26 2.18
N SER A 26 -8.81 12.88 2.63
CA SER A 26 -9.86 12.49 1.69
C SER A 26 -10.39 13.65 0.87
N GLU A 27 -10.27 14.88 1.36
CA GLU A 27 -10.65 16.09 0.62
C GLU A 27 -9.59 16.49 -0.40
N ASN A 28 -8.40 15.95 -0.29
CA ASN A 28 -7.34 16.27 -1.24
C ASN A 28 -7.47 15.41 -2.50
N ARG A 29 -7.91 16.04 -3.58
CA ARG A 29 -8.17 15.35 -4.83
C ARG A 29 -6.94 14.64 -5.40
N ARG A 30 -5.79 15.29 -5.31
CA ARG A 30 -4.54 14.74 -5.82
C ARG A 30 -4.15 13.48 -5.06
N TYR A 31 -4.34 13.50 -3.74
CA TYR A 31 -4.12 12.33 -2.90
C TYR A 31 -5.04 11.19 -3.32
N GLN A 32 -6.32 11.48 -3.52
CA GLN A 32 -7.29 10.47 -3.91
C GLN A 32 -6.97 9.85 -5.28
N GLU A 33 -6.53 10.66 -6.22
CA GLU A 33 -6.14 10.16 -7.54
C GLU A 33 -4.98 9.19 -7.47
N VAL A 34 -3.97 9.52 -6.69
CA VAL A 34 -2.80 8.65 -6.52
C VAL A 34 -3.16 7.39 -5.75
N MET A 35 -3.97 7.51 -4.71
CA MET A 35 -4.42 6.34 -3.96
C MET A 35 -5.27 5.40 -4.82
N LEU A 36 -6.03 5.95 -5.77
CA LEU A 36 -6.73 5.13 -6.74
C LEU A 36 -5.75 4.33 -7.60
N GLN A 37 -4.66 4.95 -8.03
CA GLN A 37 -3.63 4.25 -8.80
C GLN A 37 -3.03 3.10 -8.00
N TYR A 38 -2.74 3.31 -6.71
CA TYR A 38 -2.25 2.23 -5.85
C TYR A 38 -3.27 1.10 -5.73
N ARG A 39 -4.55 1.42 -5.53
CA ARG A 39 -5.59 0.40 -5.44
C ARG A 39 -5.71 -0.40 -6.73
N CYS A 40 -5.64 0.28 -7.87
CA CYS A 40 -5.69 -0.40 -9.16
C CYS A 40 -4.49 -1.31 -9.37
N ALA A 41 -3.32 -0.85 -8.98
CA ALA A 41 -2.10 -1.67 -9.06
C ALA A 41 -2.20 -2.90 -8.17
N LEU A 42 -2.74 -2.76 -6.96
CA LEU A 42 -2.95 -3.90 -6.07
C LEU A 42 -3.91 -4.92 -6.68
N LYS A 43 -5.00 -4.46 -7.26
CA LYS A 43 -5.96 -5.36 -7.92
C LYS A 43 -5.34 -6.08 -9.10
N ALA A 44 -4.55 -5.38 -9.90
CA ALA A 44 -3.86 -5.99 -11.03
C ALA A 44 -2.89 -7.06 -10.56
N LEU A 45 -2.14 -6.78 -9.49
CA LEU A 45 -1.20 -7.74 -8.93
C LEU A 45 -1.90 -8.96 -8.35
N GLU A 46 -2.98 -8.75 -7.58
CA GLU A 46 -3.75 -9.85 -7.02
C GLU A 46 -4.31 -10.74 -8.12
N ASN A 47 -4.87 -10.14 -9.17
CA ASN A 47 -5.40 -10.89 -10.30
C ASN A 47 -4.31 -11.70 -10.98
N ARG A 48 -3.14 -11.12 -11.18
CA ARG A 48 -2.02 -11.82 -11.80
C ARG A 48 -1.56 -13.01 -10.96
N LEU A 49 -1.48 -12.82 -9.64
CA LEU A 49 -1.10 -13.89 -8.73
C LEU A 49 -2.13 -15.02 -8.71
N GLU A 50 -3.42 -14.69 -8.76
CA GLU A 50 -4.48 -15.70 -8.84
C GLU A 50 -4.36 -16.52 -10.13
N ILE A 51 -4.10 -15.86 -11.25
CA ILE A 51 -3.91 -16.54 -12.54
C ILE A 51 -2.72 -17.49 -12.47
N LEU A 52 -1.61 -17.02 -11.94
CA LEU A 52 -0.41 -17.86 -11.80
C LEU A 52 -0.67 -19.04 -10.89
N ASN A 53 -1.45 -18.85 -9.83
CA ASN A 53 -1.82 -19.92 -8.92
C ASN A 53 -2.66 -20.99 -9.64
N GLU A 54 -3.61 -20.56 -10.46
CA GLU A 54 -4.43 -21.49 -11.25
C GLU A 54 -3.60 -22.25 -12.28
N GLU A 55 -2.70 -21.55 -12.97
CA GLU A 55 -1.81 -22.20 -13.93
C GLU A 55 -0.93 -23.25 -13.25
N PHE A 56 -0.39 -22.90 -12.10
CA PHE A 56 0.45 -23.84 -11.36
C PHE A 56 -0.35 -25.05 -10.87
N SER A 57 -1.55 -24.82 -10.34
CA SER A 57 -2.36 -25.93 -9.84
C SER A 57 -2.80 -26.89 -10.95
N LEU A 58 -2.99 -26.39 -12.16
CA LEU A 58 -3.30 -27.25 -13.30
C LEU A 58 -2.14 -28.19 -13.64
N GLN A 59 -0.90 -27.70 -13.54
CA GLN A 59 0.28 -28.48 -13.87
C GLN A 59 0.71 -29.41 -12.73
N HIS A 60 0.49 -29.02 -11.48
CA HIS A 60 1.03 -29.72 -10.31
C HIS A 60 -0.03 -30.28 -9.38
N ASP A 61 -1.31 -30.09 -9.73
CA ASP A 61 -2.45 -30.60 -8.98
C ASP A 61 -2.47 -30.11 -7.52
N ARG A 62 -2.02 -28.87 -7.29
CA ARG A 62 -2.06 -28.25 -5.98
C ARG A 62 -1.91 -26.74 -6.11
N ASN A 63 -2.40 -26.03 -5.10
CA ASN A 63 -2.33 -24.56 -5.05
C ASN A 63 -1.14 -24.12 -4.19
N PRO A 64 -0.11 -23.50 -4.77
CA PRO A 64 1.02 -23.04 -3.97
C PRO A 64 0.67 -21.84 -3.09
N ILE A 65 -0.30 -21.03 -3.50
CA ILE A 65 -0.70 -19.86 -2.75
C ILE A 65 -1.90 -20.21 -1.87
N GLU A 66 -1.70 -20.21 -0.55
CA GLU A 66 -2.79 -20.44 0.40
C GLU A 66 -3.67 -19.22 0.57
N SER A 67 -3.07 -18.06 0.66
CA SER A 67 -3.82 -16.83 0.85
C SER A 67 -3.03 -15.63 0.35
N MET A 68 -3.78 -14.61 -0.04
CA MET A 68 -3.24 -13.31 -0.40
C MET A 68 -4.01 -12.24 0.35
N LYS A 69 -3.30 -11.24 0.83
CA LYS A 69 -3.93 -10.12 1.50
C LYS A 69 -3.26 -8.84 1.04
N SER A 70 -4.04 -7.95 0.46
CA SER A 70 -3.55 -6.65 0.08
C SER A 70 -3.82 -5.64 1.19
N ARG A 71 -2.99 -4.63 1.24
CA ARG A 71 -3.09 -3.58 2.24
C ARG A 71 -2.77 -2.24 1.61
N LEU A 72 -3.62 -1.27 1.89
CA LEU A 72 -3.38 0.12 1.53
C LEU A 72 -3.26 0.90 2.84
N LYS A 73 -2.15 1.62 3.00
CA LYS A 73 -1.89 2.34 4.24
C LYS A 73 -2.93 3.43 4.46
N SER A 74 -3.44 3.54 5.68
CA SER A 74 -4.45 4.53 6.00
C SER A 74 -3.89 5.95 5.97
N PRO A 75 -4.73 6.96 5.71
CA PRO A 75 -4.27 8.35 5.74
C PRO A 75 -3.62 8.75 7.05
N SER A 76 -4.21 8.34 8.18
CA SER A 76 -3.66 8.67 9.49
C SER A 76 -2.30 8.02 9.70
N SER A 77 -2.10 6.79 9.22
CA SER A 77 -0.81 6.11 9.33
C SER A 77 0.26 6.81 8.51
N ILE A 78 -0.09 7.30 7.34
CA ILE A 78 0.84 8.04 6.49
C ILE A 78 1.26 9.33 7.18
N MET A 79 0.31 10.08 7.70
CA MET A 79 0.59 11.32 8.41
C MET A 79 1.46 11.10 9.64
N ASN A 80 1.10 10.11 10.45
CA ASN A 80 1.85 9.81 11.65
C ASN A 80 3.30 9.46 11.33
N LYS A 81 3.50 8.69 10.29
CA LYS A 81 4.85 8.29 9.88
C LYS A 81 5.66 9.50 9.41
N MET A 82 5.03 10.38 8.63
CA MET A 82 5.70 11.59 8.15
C MET A 82 6.05 12.53 9.30
N GLN A 83 5.13 12.71 10.24
CA GLN A 83 5.37 13.55 11.42
C GLN A 83 6.51 13.00 12.29
N LYS A 84 6.52 11.69 12.53
CA LYS A 84 7.56 11.06 13.32
C LYS A 84 8.94 11.22 12.70
N ARG A 85 9.02 11.25 11.38
CA ARG A 85 10.27 11.43 10.65
C ARG A 85 10.64 12.89 10.46
N GLY A 86 9.79 13.81 10.92
CA GLY A 86 10.03 15.24 10.72
C GLY A 86 9.94 15.68 9.28
N LEU A 87 9.17 14.96 8.46
CA LEU A 87 9.00 15.28 7.05
C LEU A 87 7.92 16.34 6.88
N SER A 88 8.05 17.16 5.83
CA SER A 88 7.01 18.10 5.51
C SER A 88 5.78 17.37 4.95
N LEU A 89 4.60 17.88 5.28
CA LEU A 89 3.33 17.24 4.93
C LEU A 89 2.89 17.66 3.53
N ASP A 90 3.68 17.34 2.54
CA ASP A 90 3.37 17.60 1.14
C ASP A 90 3.45 16.31 0.34
N PHE A 91 2.84 16.33 -0.81
CA PHE A 91 2.69 15.16 -1.66
C PHE A 91 4.03 14.63 -2.18
N PRO A 92 4.90 15.47 -2.75
CA PRO A 92 6.19 14.98 -3.25
C PRO A 92 7.04 14.34 -2.16
N THR A 93 7.01 14.88 -0.94
CA THR A 93 7.76 14.33 0.19
C THR A 93 7.21 12.97 0.57
N MET A 94 5.89 12.81 0.58
CA MET A 94 5.25 11.53 0.84
C MET A 94 5.70 10.48 -0.18
N GLN A 95 5.60 10.79 -1.45
CA GLN A 95 5.98 9.85 -2.51
C GLN A 95 7.44 9.45 -2.46
N ALA A 96 8.31 10.39 -2.09
CA ALA A 96 9.75 10.14 -2.04
C ALA A 96 10.17 9.31 -0.82
N ASN A 97 9.41 9.37 0.28
CA ASN A 97 9.86 8.83 1.57
C ASN A 97 9.02 7.70 2.12
N ILE A 98 7.75 7.62 1.76
CA ILE A 98 6.87 6.56 2.27
C ILE A 98 6.76 5.47 1.20
N MET A 99 7.47 4.37 1.45
CA MET A 99 7.57 3.28 0.48
C MET A 99 6.54 2.16 0.69
N ASP A 100 5.87 2.17 1.83
CA ASP A 100 4.94 1.11 2.21
C ASP A 100 3.47 1.54 2.15
N ILE A 101 3.13 2.40 1.18
CA ILE A 101 1.75 2.86 1.00
C ILE A 101 0.85 1.70 0.62
N ALA A 102 1.33 0.82 -0.25
CA ALA A 102 0.59 -0.35 -0.69
C ALA A 102 1.46 -1.59 -0.55
N GLY A 103 0.84 -2.71 -0.23
CA GLY A 103 1.57 -3.95 -0.11
C GLY A 103 0.67 -5.17 -0.28
N VAL A 104 1.27 -6.27 -0.67
CA VAL A 104 0.59 -7.55 -0.78
C VAL A 104 1.36 -8.57 0.04
N ARG A 105 0.64 -9.30 0.89
CA ARG A 105 1.20 -10.43 1.62
C ARG A 105 0.71 -11.71 0.96
N VAL A 106 1.64 -12.56 0.59
CA VAL A 106 1.33 -13.86 -0.02
C VAL A 106 1.83 -14.95 0.93
N ILE A 107 0.93 -15.85 1.29
CA ILE A 107 1.29 -17.01 2.12
C ILE A 107 1.26 -18.23 1.23
N CYS A 108 2.39 -18.93 1.20
CA CYS A 108 2.59 -20.09 0.35
C CYS A 108 2.77 -21.34 1.18
N SER A 109 2.35 -22.47 0.64
CA SER A 109 2.47 -23.77 1.29
C SER A 109 3.10 -24.80 0.34
N PHE A 110 4.28 -24.49 -0.15
CA PHE A 110 4.96 -25.39 -1.08
C PHE A 110 6.40 -25.67 -0.65
N GLU A 111 6.56 -26.02 0.60
CA GLU A 111 7.89 -26.31 1.12
C GLU A 111 8.61 -27.38 0.30
N GLU A 112 7.88 -28.44 -0.08
CA GLU A 112 8.45 -29.50 -0.91
C GLU A 112 8.81 -29.02 -2.31
N GLU A 113 7.94 -28.22 -2.92
CA GLU A 113 8.20 -27.67 -4.24
C GLU A 113 9.36 -26.71 -4.24
N ARG A 114 9.50 -25.93 -3.17
CA ARG A 114 10.62 -25.03 -3.06
C ARG A 114 11.93 -25.79 -3.08
N ASN A 115 11.98 -26.93 -2.38
CA ASN A 115 13.14 -27.78 -2.38
C ASN A 115 13.40 -28.37 -3.78
N MET A 116 12.36 -28.74 -4.46
CA MET A 116 12.48 -29.26 -5.84
C MET A 116 12.90 -28.19 -6.82
N ALA A 117 12.41 -26.97 -6.67
CA ALA A 117 12.71 -25.89 -7.60
C ALA A 117 14.18 -25.46 -7.57
N PHE A 118 14.87 -25.68 -6.48
CA PHE A 118 16.26 -25.29 -6.32
C PHE A 118 17.25 -26.42 -6.51
N ARG A 119 16.82 -27.55 -6.99
CA ARG A 119 17.70 -28.68 -7.29
C ARG A 119 18.30 -28.60 -8.68
#